data_7df5e71d73ebbda77d7382fa456d48b8
#
_entry.id   7df5e71d73ebbda77d7382fa456d48b8
#
_cell.length_a   1.000
_cell.length_b   1.000
_cell.length_c   1.000
_cell.angle_alpha   90.00
_cell.angle_beta   90.00
_cell.angle_gamma   90.00
#
_symmetry.space_group_name_H-M   'P 1'
#
loop_
_entity.id
_entity.type
_entity.pdbx_description
1 polymer ?
#
loop_
_entity_poly.entity_id
_entity_poly.type
_entity_poly.pdbx_seq_one_letter_code
_entity_poly.pdbx_strand_id
1 'polypeptide(L)'
;MTHMTPDDYRIGEAQLDGVRTRRVLAFLVDYAIVLTLVLVAGVVVFFLGILTLGLGWLLYPVLGLVVALIYVGVTMGGPNQATPGMGIFSIRIQRDDGGRVDGVTAIVHAIIFWAVHVAFTPIMLILSLFSPRKKLIQDMLLGTVIVRSDL
;
A
#
# COMPACT_ATOMS: atom_id res chain seq x y z
N MET A 1 -3.88 -28.91 -20.74
CA MET A 1 -3.36 -27.75 -19.99
C MET A 1 -3.24 -26.60 -20.97
N THR A 2 -4.22 -25.73 -21.00
CA THR A 2 -4.20 -24.52 -21.85
C THR A 2 -3.22 -23.54 -21.20
N HIS A 3 -2.10 -23.29 -21.87
CA HIS A 3 -1.20 -22.20 -21.51
C HIS A 3 -1.98 -20.87 -21.70
N MET A 4 -2.46 -20.26 -20.62
CA MET A 4 -2.91 -18.88 -20.64
C MET A 4 -1.74 -18.00 -21.06
N THR A 5 -1.87 -17.30 -22.17
CA THR A 5 -0.91 -16.28 -22.59
C THR A 5 -1.13 -15.02 -21.73
N PRO A 6 -0.10 -14.16 -21.54
CA PRO A 6 -0.26 -12.89 -20.82
C PRO A 6 -1.36 -11.98 -21.39
N ASP A 7 -1.73 -12.17 -22.67
CA ASP A 7 -2.80 -11.43 -23.34
C ASP A 7 -4.21 -11.93 -22.98
N ASP A 8 -4.34 -13.12 -22.41
CA ASP A 8 -5.63 -13.69 -22.02
C ASP A 8 -6.15 -13.12 -20.68
N TYR A 9 -5.27 -12.46 -19.88
CA TYR A 9 -5.66 -11.83 -18.62
C TYR A 9 -6.09 -10.37 -18.85
N ARG A 10 -7.37 -10.18 -19.14
CA ARG A 10 -7.98 -8.85 -19.23
C ARG A 10 -8.69 -8.51 -17.93
N ILE A 11 -8.21 -7.44 -17.28
CA ILE A 11 -8.92 -6.85 -16.13
C ILE A 11 -10.23 -6.26 -16.65
N GLY A 12 -11.36 -6.84 -16.25
CA GLY A 12 -12.68 -6.36 -16.64
C GLY A 12 -13.00 -4.99 -16.03
N GLU A 13 -13.79 -4.18 -16.72
CA GLU A 13 -14.21 -2.85 -16.22
C GLU A 13 -14.93 -2.95 -14.87
N ALA A 14 -15.70 -4.02 -14.65
CA ALA A 14 -16.36 -4.29 -13.38
C ALA A 14 -15.38 -4.40 -12.19
N GLN A 15 -14.18 -4.96 -12.43
CA GLN A 15 -13.15 -5.07 -11.41
C GLN A 15 -12.50 -3.73 -11.04
N LEU A 16 -12.68 -2.70 -11.87
CA LEU A 16 -12.17 -1.35 -11.64
C LEU A 16 -13.24 -0.39 -11.12
N ASP A 17 -14.51 -0.83 -11.06
CA ASP A 17 -15.60 0.05 -10.65
C ASP A 17 -15.52 0.41 -9.17
N GLY A 18 -15.64 1.71 -8.86
CA GLY A 18 -15.57 2.25 -7.50
C GLY A 18 -14.20 2.12 -6.80
N VAL A 19 -13.16 1.59 -7.45
CA VAL A 19 -11.84 1.34 -6.83
C VAL A 19 -11.21 2.61 -6.27
N ARG A 20 -11.41 3.78 -6.89
CA ARG A 20 -10.82 5.04 -6.38
C ARG A 20 -11.34 5.39 -4.99
N THR A 21 -12.65 5.39 -4.83
CA THR A 21 -13.30 5.68 -3.52
C THR A 21 -12.90 4.64 -2.48
N ARG A 22 -12.91 3.36 -2.86
CA ARG A 22 -12.47 2.26 -1.98
C ARG A 22 -11.02 2.39 -1.55
N ARG A 23 -10.10 2.85 -2.44
CA ARG A 23 -8.70 3.15 -2.09
C ARG A 23 -8.58 4.25 -1.04
N VAL A 24 -9.33 5.36 -1.22
CA VAL A 24 -9.29 6.47 -0.26
C VAL A 24 -9.78 6.03 1.11
N LEU A 25 -10.89 5.31 1.16
CA LEU A 25 -11.44 4.80 2.42
C LEU A 25 -10.50 3.77 3.07
N ALA A 26 -9.93 2.85 2.28
CA ALA A 26 -8.92 1.90 2.75
C ALA A 26 -7.70 2.62 3.33
N PHE A 27 -7.19 3.63 2.64
CA PHE A 27 -6.07 4.44 3.12
C PHE A 27 -6.36 5.11 4.46
N LEU A 28 -7.57 5.65 4.67
CA LEU A 28 -7.93 6.29 5.95
C LEU A 28 -7.93 5.27 7.10
N VAL A 29 -8.45 4.06 6.87
CA VAL A 29 -8.41 2.97 7.85
C VAL A 29 -6.98 2.53 8.14
N ASP A 30 -6.18 2.28 7.09
CA ASP A 30 -4.79 1.88 7.24
C ASP A 30 -3.95 2.96 7.94
N TYR A 31 -4.20 4.24 7.63
CA TYR A 31 -3.56 5.36 8.31
C TYR A 31 -3.85 5.37 9.82
N ALA A 32 -5.10 5.13 10.21
CA ALA A 32 -5.47 5.03 11.63
C ALA A 32 -4.78 3.83 12.32
N ILE A 33 -4.69 2.68 11.63
CA ILE A 33 -4.00 1.49 12.15
C ILE A 33 -2.50 1.79 12.32
N VAL A 34 -1.85 2.31 11.28
CA VAL A 34 -0.41 2.63 11.32
C VAL A 34 -0.12 3.67 12.40
N LEU A 35 -0.95 4.71 12.53
CA LEU A 35 -0.80 5.71 13.60
C LEU A 35 -0.86 5.06 14.98
N THR A 36 -1.81 4.17 15.19
CA THR A 36 -1.92 3.41 16.46
C THR A 36 -0.68 2.57 16.72
N LEU A 37 -0.17 1.86 15.71
CA LEU A 37 1.07 1.07 15.82
C LEU A 37 2.29 1.95 16.12
N VAL A 38 2.38 3.12 15.49
CA VAL A 38 3.46 4.09 15.76
C VAL A 38 3.38 4.63 17.19
N LEU A 39 2.19 4.91 17.70
CA LEU A 39 2.02 5.34 19.10
C LEU A 39 2.46 4.26 20.08
N VAL A 40 2.05 3.01 19.86
CA VAL A 40 2.47 1.87 20.69
C VAL A 40 3.98 1.66 20.63
N ALA A 41 4.56 1.64 19.43
CA ALA A 41 6.01 1.52 19.25
C ALA A 41 6.75 2.73 19.85
N GLY A 42 6.17 3.93 19.79
CA GLY A 42 6.70 5.14 20.41
C GLY A 42 6.84 5.03 21.93
N VAL A 43 5.87 4.39 22.59
CA VAL A 43 5.98 4.10 24.03
C VAL A 43 7.18 3.18 24.32
N VAL A 44 7.38 2.15 23.50
CA VAL A 44 8.54 1.25 23.64
C VAL A 44 9.85 2.01 23.46
N VAL A 45 9.94 2.85 22.40
CA VAL A 45 11.10 3.68 22.11
C VAL A 45 11.36 4.69 23.24
N PHE A 46 10.32 5.22 23.87
CA PHE A 46 10.44 6.11 25.01
C PHE A 46 11.19 5.44 26.19
N PHE A 47 10.75 4.25 26.60
CA PHE A 47 11.41 3.50 27.65
C PHE A 47 12.82 3.04 27.27
N LEU A 48 13.01 2.66 26.00
CA LEU A 48 14.34 2.34 25.48
C LEU A 48 15.28 3.55 25.58
N GLY A 49 14.78 4.76 25.30
CA GLY A 49 15.54 5.99 25.46
C GLY A 49 15.98 6.23 26.90
N ILE A 50 15.12 5.97 27.88
CA ILE A 50 15.48 6.05 29.31
C ILE A 50 16.58 5.05 29.64
N LEU A 51 16.40 3.77 29.25
CA LEU A 51 17.36 2.70 29.54
C LEU A 51 18.73 2.92 28.88
N THR A 52 18.76 3.58 27.74
CA THR A 52 19.99 3.84 26.95
C THR A 52 20.55 5.25 27.11
N LEU A 53 20.14 5.97 28.17
CA LEU A 53 20.57 7.36 28.44
C LEU A 53 20.37 8.31 27.25
N GLY A 54 19.26 8.14 26.53
CA GLY A 54 18.86 9.00 25.41
C GLY A 54 19.13 8.41 24.02
N LEU A 55 20.00 7.41 23.87
CA LEU A 55 20.33 6.85 22.55
C LEU A 55 19.11 6.25 21.85
N GLY A 56 18.19 5.61 22.59
CA GLY A 56 16.97 5.06 22.01
C GLY A 56 16.06 6.09 21.35
N TRP A 57 16.09 7.36 21.77
CA TRP A 57 15.27 8.41 21.19
C TRP A 57 15.69 8.81 19.77
N LEU A 58 16.91 8.44 19.34
CA LEU A 58 17.35 8.62 17.96
C LEU A 58 16.53 7.78 16.94
N LEU A 59 15.73 6.82 17.43
CA LEU A 59 14.84 6.03 16.58
C LEU A 59 13.56 6.79 16.17
N TYR A 60 13.16 7.83 16.91
CA TYR A 60 11.90 8.55 16.63
C TYR A 60 11.80 9.09 15.20
N PRO A 61 12.81 9.71 14.59
CA PRO A 61 12.71 10.25 13.24
C PRO A 61 12.36 9.20 12.17
N VAL A 62 12.73 7.94 12.38
CA VAL A 62 12.52 6.85 11.41
C VAL A 62 11.39 5.90 11.81
N LEU A 63 10.86 6.03 13.03
CA LEU A 63 9.89 5.09 13.60
C LEU A 63 8.66 4.92 12.73
N GLY A 64 8.03 6.03 12.33
CA GLY A 64 6.82 6.01 11.50
C GLY A 64 7.04 5.34 10.15
N LEU A 65 8.17 5.64 9.51
CA LEU A 65 8.54 5.03 8.23
C LEU A 65 8.73 3.52 8.37
N VAL A 66 9.51 3.08 9.37
CA VAL A 66 9.79 1.65 9.59
C VAL A 66 8.50 0.88 9.87
N VAL A 67 7.64 1.39 10.76
CA VAL A 67 6.34 0.76 11.07
C VAL A 67 5.46 0.66 9.83
N ALA A 68 5.35 1.73 9.05
CA ALA A 68 4.54 1.75 7.84
C ALA A 68 5.05 0.77 6.77
N LEU A 69 6.37 0.68 6.56
CA LEU A 69 6.96 -0.24 5.59
C LEU A 69 6.79 -1.71 5.99
N ILE A 70 6.98 -2.02 7.28
CA ILE A 70 6.72 -3.38 7.80
C ILE A 70 5.24 -3.72 7.63
N TYR A 71 4.35 -2.81 8.02
CA TYR A 71 2.90 -3.02 7.90
C TYR A 71 2.50 -3.34 6.47
N VAL A 72 2.89 -2.50 5.50
CA VAL A 72 2.55 -2.71 4.08
C VAL A 72 3.23 -3.96 3.52
N GLY A 73 4.52 -4.18 3.79
CA GLY A 73 5.26 -5.33 3.29
C GLY A 73 4.65 -6.66 3.71
N VAL A 74 4.26 -6.76 4.99
CA VAL A 74 3.65 -7.99 5.55
C VAL A 74 2.21 -8.17 5.03
N THR A 75 1.42 -7.12 4.93
CA THR A 75 0.00 -7.23 4.59
C THR A 75 -0.23 -7.34 3.09
N MET A 76 0.31 -6.43 2.30
CA MET A 76 0.14 -6.46 0.83
C MET A 76 0.98 -7.57 0.17
N GLY A 77 2.18 -7.88 0.68
CA GLY A 77 2.99 -9.01 0.24
C GLY A 77 2.49 -10.37 0.74
N GLY A 78 1.52 -10.38 1.64
CA GLY A 78 0.94 -11.58 2.24
C GLY A 78 -0.05 -12.32 1.32
N PRO A 79 -0.69 -13.39 1.84
CA PRO A 79 -1.58 -14.24 1.05
C PRO A 79 -2.80 -13.50 0.50
N ASN A 80 -3.31 -12.50 1.20
CA ASN A 80 -4.51 -11.75 0.82
C ASN A 80 -4.23 -10.64 -0.21
N GLN A 81 -2.96 -10.28 -0.44
CA GLN A 81 -2.54 -9.19 -1.34
C GLN A 81 -3.28 -7.87 -1.05
N ALA A 82 -3.56 -7.62 0.22
CA ALA A 82 -4.35 -6.49 0.68
C ALA A 82 -3.93 -6.08 2.09
N THR A 83 -3.93 -4.78 2.36
CA THR A 83 -3.89 -4.28 3.73
C THR A 83 -5.23 -4.55 4.43
N PRO A 84 -5.31 -4.51 5.77
CA PRO A 84 -6.59 -4.58 6.49
C PRO A 84 -7.62 -3.57 5.99
N GLY A 85 -7.24 -2.31 5.74
CA GLY A 85 -8.13 -1.32 5.13
C GLY A 85 -8.61 -1.72 3.75
N MET A 86 -7.73 -2.22 2.88
CA MET A 86 -8.11 -2.74 1.56
C MET A 86 -9.05 -3.93 1.65
N GLY A 87 -8.83 -4.83 2.62
CA GLY A 87 -9.70 -5.98 2.88
C GLY A 87 -11.13 -5.57 3.26
N ILE A 88 -11.27 -4.56 4.14
CA ILE A 88 -12.59 -4.01 4.53
C ILE A 88 -13.37 -3.49 3.33
N PHE A 89 -12.69 -2.84 2.38
CA PHE A 89 -13.33 -2.27 1.19
C PHE A 89 -13.27 -3.20 -0.03
N SER A 90 -12.97 -4.48 0.17
CA SER A 90 -12.97 -5.51 -0.87
C SER A 90 -12.14 -5.11 -2.10
N ILE A 91 -10.91 -4.64 -1.88
CA ILE A 91 -9.91 -4.38 -2.91
C ILE A 91 -8.61 -5.09 -2.57
N ARG A 92 -7.83 -5.43 -3.59
CA ARG A 92 -6.51 -6.04 -3.45
C ARG A 92 -5.55 -5.53 -4.52
N ILE A 93 -4.25 -5.64 -4.24
CA ILE A 93 -3.21 -5.42 -5.24
C ILE A 93 -2.94 -6.70 -6.01
N GLN A 94 -2.69 -6.59 -7.30
CA GLN A 94 -2.17 -7.68 -8.12
C GLN A 94 -1.26 -7.11 -9.20
N ARG A 95 -0.45 -7.96 -9.83
CA ARG A 95 0.33 -7.58 -11.00
C ARG A 95 -0.57 -7.47 -12.23
N ASP A 96 -0.12 -6.72 -13.23
CA ASP A 96 -0.86 -6.55 -14.50
C ASP A 96 -1.09 -7.87 -15.24
N ASP A 97 -0.24 -8.86 -15.01
CA ASP A 97 -0.33 -10.22 -15.55
C ASP A 97 -1.23 -11.15 -14.71
N GLY A 98 -1.92 -10.62 -13.70
CA GLY A 98 -2.74 -11.41 -12.77
C GLY A 98 -1.95 -12.11 -11.66
N GLY A 99 -0.63 -12.00 -11.67
CA GLY A 99 0.26 -12.61 -10.69
C GLY A 99 0.19 -11.95 -9.31
N ARG A 100 0.82 -12.61 -8.34
CA ARG A 100 0.90 -12.10 -6.96
C ARG A 100 2.02 -11.08 -6.84
N VAL A 101 1.80 -10.11 -5.95
CA VAL A 101 2.81 -9.12 -5.53
C VAL A 101 3.58 -9.72 -4.35
N ASP A 102 4.90 -9.69 -4.41
CA ASP A 102 5.77 -10.07 -3.29
C ASP A 102 5.95 -8.93 -2.28
N GLY A 103 6.50 -9.26 -1.10
CA GLY A 103 6.71 -8.28 -0.03
C GLY A 103 7.66 -7.14 -0.43
N VAL A 104 8.67 -7.42 -1.25
CA VAL A 104 9.63 -6.41 -1.73
C VAL A 104 8.92 -5.43 -2.66
N THR A 105 8.16 -5.91 -3.63
CA THR A 105 7.35 -5.07 -4.53
C THR A 105 6.34 -4.24 -3.74
N ALA A 106 5.70 -4.81 -2.71
CA ALA A 106 4.78 -4.09 -1.84
C ALA A 106 5.47 -2.95 -1.06
N ILE A 107 6.68 -3.19 -0.54
CA ILE A 107 7.49 -2.17 0.14
C ILE A 107 7.90 -1.06 -0.83
N VAL A 108 8.40 -1.41 -2.01
CA VAL A 108 8.77 -0.42 -3.04
C VAL A 108 7.56 0.40 -3.47
N HIS A 109 6.40 -0.24 -3.65
CA HIS A 109 5.13 0.44 -3.93
C HIS A 109 4.78 1.47 -2.84
N ALA A 110 4.94 1.10 -1.55
CA ALA A 110 4.69 2.02 -0.44
C ALA A 110 5.71 3.18 -0.41
N ILE A 111 6.99 2.92 -0.67
CA ILE A 111 8.02 3.97 -0.72
C ILE A 111 7.70 4.97 -1.82
N ILE A 112 7.39 4.50 -3.03
CA ILE A 112 7.04 5.38 -4.15
C ILE A 112 5.76 6.15 -3.83
N PHE A 113 4.73 5.49 -3.26
CA PHE A 113 3.51 6.14 -2.82
C PHE A 113 3.79 7.31 -1.87
N TRP A 114 4.58 7.09 -0.81
CA TRP A 114 4.92 8.13 0.16
C TRP A 114 5.79 9.24 -0.43
N ALA A 115 6.84 8.88 -1.21
CA ALA A 115 7.73 9.85 -1.83
C ALA A 115 6.96 10.79 -2.78
N VAL A 116 6.06 10.24 -3.56
CA VAL A 116 5.26 11.02 -4.53
C VAL A 116 4.14 11.80 -3.83
N HIS A 117 3.51 11.25 -2.78
CA HIS A 117 2.49 11.97 -2.01
C HIS A 117 3.07 13.18 -1.28
N VAL A 118 4.22 13.05 -0.64
CA VAL A 118 4.90 14.17 0.04
C VAL A 118 5.29 15.27 -0.96
N ALA A 119 5.73 14.89 -2.17
CA ALA A 119 6.19 15.84 -3.17
C ALA A 119 5.05 16.46 -4.02
N PHE A 120 3.98 15.69 -4.33
CA PHE A 120 3.05 16.03 -5.41
C PHE A 120 1.59 15.67 -5.17
N THR A 121 1.08 15.73 -3.93
CA THR A 121 -0.29 15.31 -3.59
C THR A 121 -1.39 15.80 -4.56
N PRO A 122 -1.45 17.06 -5.01
CA PRO A 122 -2.49 17.50 -5.94
C PRO A 122 -2.35 16.90 -7.34
N ILE A 123 -1.13 16.71 -7.83
CA ILE A 123 -0.86 16.19 -9.18
C ILE A 123 -1.23 14.71 -9.29
N MET A 124 -1.07 13.95 -8.20
CA MET A 124 -1.40 12.53 -8.15
C MET A 124 -2.89 12.24 -8.33
N LEU A 125 -3.74 13.04 -7.71
CA LEU A 125 -5.18 12.93 -7.87
C LEU A 125 -5.59 13.21 -9.32
N ILE A 126 -4.97 14.22 -9.95
CA ILE A 126 -5.24 14.60 -11.35
C ILE A 126 -4.81 13.47 -12.30
N LEU A 127 -3.61 12.91 -12.13
CA LEU A 127 -3.12 11.81 -12.97
C LEU A 127 -4.00 10.55 -12.89
N SER A 128 -4.54 10.24 -11.70
CA SER A 128 -5.44 9.09 -11.55
C SER A 128 -6.78 9.27 -12.28
N LEU A 129 -7.19 10.54 -12.54
CA LEU A 129 -8.42 10.83 -13.29
C LEU A 129 -8.26 10.50 -14.78
N PHE A 130 -7.06 10.65 -15.34
CA PHE A 130 -6.77 10.40 -16.75
C PHE A 130 -6.32 8.97 -17.05
N SER A 131 -6.07 8.14 -16.02
CA SER A 131 -5.67 6.74 -16.21
C SER A 131 -6.89 5.84 -16.51
N PRO A 132 -6.94 5.14 -17.66
CA PRO A 132 -8.04 4.23 -18.01
C PRO A 132 -8.23 3.10 -17.00
N ARG A 133 -7.12 2.58 -16.44
CA ARG A 133 -7.14 1.52 -15.41
C ARG A 133 -7.13 2.04 -13.98
N LYS A 134 -7.42 3.34 -13.78
CA LYS A 134 -7.44 4.01 -12.47
C LYS A 134 -6.15 3.80 -11.66
N LYS A 135 -5.01 3.69 -12.37
CA LYS A 135 -3.68 3.48 -11.80
C LYS A 135 -3.10 4.80 -11.26
N LEU A 136 -2.36 4.68 -10.17
CA LEU A 136 -1.47 5.72 -9.66
C LEU A 136 -0.05 5.54 -10.24
N ILE A 137 0.85 6.51 -10.05
CA ILE A 137 2.22 6.45 -10.60
C ILE A 137 2.96 5.19 -10.13
N GLN A 138 2.90 4.86 -8.85
CA GLN A 138 3.53 3.65 -8.32
C GLN A 138 2.99 2.37 -8.95
N ASP A 139 1.67 2.32 -9.23
CA ASP A 139 1.05 1.18 -9.91
C ASP A 139 1.61 1.03 -11.32
N MET A 140 1.80 2.16 -12.03
CA MET A 140 2.33 2.16 -13.40
C MET A 140 3.79 1.77 -13.44
N LEU A 141 4.61 2.23 -12.48
CA LEU A 141 6.04 1.94 -12.42
C LEU A 141 6.33 0.47 -12.06
N LEU A 142 5.47 -0.15 -11.27
CA LEU A 142 5.67 -1.52 -10.77
C LEU A 142 4.85 -2.57 -11.53
N GLY A 143 4.11 -2.17 -12.57
CA GLY A 143 3.24 -3.09 -13.30
C GLY A 143 2.19 -3.74 -12.41
N THR A 144 1.60 -2.96 -11.49
CA THR A 144 0.55 -3.41 -10.57
C THR A 144 -0.76 -2.70 -10.83
N VAL A 145 -1.84 -3.23 -10.27
CA VAL A 145 -3.16 -2.63 -10.34
C VAL A 145 -3.95 -3.00 -9.09
N ILE A 146 -4.78 -2.10 -8.61
CA ILE A 146 -5.75 -2.39 -7.55
C ILE A 146 -7.08 -2.76 -8.19
N VAL A 147 -7.61 -3.89 -7.80
CA VAL A 147 -8.88 -4.43 -8.31
C VAL A 147 -9.81 -4.77 -7.16
N ARG A 148 -11.08 -4.92 -7.48
CA ARG A 148 -12.07 -5.48 -6.55
C ARG A 148 -11.78 -6.95 -6.31
N SER A 149 -11.96 -7.38 -5.06
CA SER A 149 -11.77 -8.76 -4.61
C SER A 149 -13.10 -9.50 -4.33
N ASP A 150 -14.20 -8.79 -4.48
CA ASP A 150 -15.57 -9.30 -4.28
C ASP A 150 -16.26 -9.73 -5.58
N LEU A 151 -15.53 -9.80 -6.69
CA LEU A 151 -16.00 -10.26 -8.00
C LEU A 151 -15.27 -11.52 -8.42
#